data_35372ab6f3afdaab38bbd58eaa8862bd
#
_entry.id   35372ab6f3afdaab38bbd58eaa8862bd
#
_cell.length_a   1.000
_cell.length_b   1.000
_cell.length_c   1.000
_cell.angle_alpha   90.00
_cell.angle_beta   90.00
_cell.angle_gamma   90.00
#
_symmetry.space_group_name_H-M   'P 1'
#
loop_
_entity.id
_entity.type
_entity.pdbx_description
1 polymer ?
#
loop_
_entity_poly.entity_id
_entity_poly.type
_entity_poly.pdbx_seq_one_letter_code
_entity_poly.pdbx_strand_id
1 'polypeptide(L)'
;MISVILLMAGTGSRMNMDKNKVLLQLDGKEIFMHSYDKFKSKGLEVVCVINPIDEELIRKSFKDDVIITYGGPNRQESVYNGLKVARGDYILIHDAARPLISQNLIDTLIDKAQSGKPILTYFKCKNTVKSIELGIETLNRDNIIFATTPQCGKKEDFIYCHKKAKEENFIATDDISLFEKYLDKEIELVEANEENFKITTKIDYELAKLLVKGEEND
;
A
#
# COMPACT_ATOMS: atom_id res chain seq x y z
N MET A 1 -17.82 1.41 8.19
CA MET A 1 -17.48 0.74 6.91
C MET A 1 -15.99 0.92 6.64
N ILE A 2 -15.35 -0.07 5.96
CA ILE A 2 -13.91 0.00 5.62
C ILE A 2 -13.77 0.17 4.10
N SER A 3 -12.91 1.09 3.66
CA SER A 3 -12.52 1.25 2.26
C SER A 3 -11.02 1.04 2.09
N VAL A 4 -10.64 0.40 1.00
CA VAL A 4 -9.25 0.24 0.58
C VAL A 4 -8.93 1.26 -0.51
N ILE A 5 -7.84 1.99 -0.35
CA ILE A 5 -7.25 2.82 -1.40
C ILE A 5 -6.11 2.03 -2.01
N LEU A 6 -6.34 1.51 -3.21
CA LEU A 6 -5.36 0.71 -3.95
C LEU A 6 -4.56 1.62 -4.91
N LEU A 7 -3.28 1.84 -4.58
CA LEU A 7 -2.43 2.77 -5.31
C LEU A 7 -1.80 2.10 -6.54
N MET A 8 -2.19 2.57 -7.72
CA MET A 8 -1.81 2.03 -9.03
C MET A 8 -1.19 3.09 -9.95
N ALA A 9 -1.19 4.37 -9.57
CA ALA A 9 -0.79 5.49 -10.43
C ALA A 9 0.73 5.63 -10.65
N GLY A 10 1.55 4.78 -10.07
CA GLY A 10 3.01 4.82 -10.19
C GLY A 10 3.49 4.44 -11.59
N THR A 11 4.43 5.19 -12.16
CA THR A 11 4.96 4.99 -13.53
C THR A 11 5.91 3.80 -13.68
N GLY A 12 6.30 3.11 -12.59
CA GLY A 12 7.17 1.93 -12.67
C GLY A 12 8.60 2.18 -13.19
N SER A 13 9.08 3.43 -13.18
CA SER A 13 10.34 3.88 -13.79
C SER A 13 11.58 3.04 -13.46
N ARG A 14 11.63 2.41 -12.29
CA ARG A 14 12.75 1.56 -11.86
C ARG A 14 12.87 0.22 -12.59
N MET A 15 11.82 -0.23 -13.30
CA MET A 15 11.86 -1.47 -14.09
C MET A 15 12.25 -1.24 -15.56
N ASN A 16 12.47 0.03 -15.98
CA ASN A 16 12.76 0.40 -17.39
C ASN A 16 11.79 -0.24 -18.38
N MET A 17 10.49 -0.21 -18.08
CA MET A 17 9.45 -0.77 -18.94
C MET A 17 8.52 0.36 -19.40
N ASP A 18 8.07 0.27 -20.65
CA ASP A 18 7.14 1.23 -21.27
C ASP A 18 5.71 1.15 -20.71
N LYS A 19 5.44 0.15 -19.84
CA LYS A 19 4.12 -0.09 -19.22
C LYS A 19 4.19 0.02 -17.72
N ASN A 20 3.08 0.46 -17.12
CA ASN A 20 2.91 0.44 -15.68
C ASN A 20 3.04 -1.00 -15.15
N LYS A 21 3.97 -1.24 -14.22
CA LYS A 21 4.30 -2.58 -13.72
C LYS A 21 3.11 -3.32 -13.10
N VAL A 22 2.12 -2.59 -12.55
CA VAL A 22 0.94 -3.24 -11.94
C VAL A 22 0.04 -3.92 -12.97
N LEU A 23 0.22 -3.61 -14.27
CA LEU A 23 -0.46 -4.24 -15.40
C LEU A 23 0.30 -5.46 -15.96
N LEU A 24 1.48 -5.78 -15.42
CA LEU A 24 2.19 -7.00 -15.80
C LEU A 24 1.41 -8.22 -15.32
N GLN A 25 1.52 -9.30 -16.10
CA GLN A 25 0.86 -10.57 -15.78
C GLN A 25 1.66 -11.34 -14.72
N LEU A 26 0.99 -11.74 -13.67
CA LEU A 26 1.50 -12.61 -12.63
C LEU A 26 0.54 -13.80 -12.56
N ASP A 27 0.95 -14.94 -13.05
CA ASP A 27 0.15 -16.15 -13.14
C ASP A 27 -1.23 -15.95 -13.82
N GLY A 28 -1.21 -15.40 -15.04
CA GLY A 28 -2.41 -15.19 -15.85
C GLY A 28 -3.32 -14.03 -15.44
N LYS A 29 -2.95 -13.29 -14.37
CA LYS A 29 -3.70 -12.15 -13.84
C LYS A 29 -2.78 -10.96 -13.65
N GLU A 30 -3.27 -9.73 -13.85
CA GLU A 30 -2.48 -8.52 -13.59
C GLU A 30 -2.07 -8.44 -12.10
N ILE A 31 -0.87 -7.92 -11.84
CA ILE A 31 -0.30 -7.79 -10.49
C ILE A 31 -1.31 -7.15 -9.53
N PHE A 32 -1.99 -6.05 -9.93
CA PHE A 32 -2.92 -5.35 -9.05
C PHE A 32 -4.18 -6.16 -8.72
N MET A 33 -4.60 -7.06 -9.63
CA MET A 33 -5.80 -7.86 -9.44
C MET A 33 -5.65 -8.87 -8.30
N HIS A 34 -4.42 -9.33 -8.01
CA HIS A 34 -4.20 -10.28 -6.89
C HIS A 34 -4.60 -9.67 -5.55
N SER A 35 -4.16 -8.44 -5.27
CA SER A 35 -4.56 -7.75 -4.03
C SER A 35 -6.01 -7.23 -4.10
N TYR A 36 -6.46 -6.73 -5.26
CA TYR A 36 -7.83 -6.28 -5.46
C TYR A 36 -8.85 -7.38 -5.10
N ASP A 37 -8.68 -8.59 -5.66
CA ASP A 37 -9.59 -9.71 -5.43
C ASP A 37 -9.59 -10.15 -3.96
N LYS A 38 -8.41 -10.17 -3.31
CA LYS A 38 -8.30 -10.50 -1.88
C LYS A 38 -9.08 -9.51 -1.01
N PHE A 39 -9.03 -8.21 -1.30
CA PHE A 39 -9.84 -7.21 -0.59
C PHE A 39 -11.33 -7.34 -0.92
N LYS A 40 -11.68 -7.54 -2.18
CA LYS A 40 -13.08 -7.72 -2.60
C LYS A 40 -13.73 -8.96 -2.00
N SER A 41 -12.99 -10.06 -1.87
CA SER A 41 -13.49 -11.30 -1.25
C SER A 41 -13.88 -11.12 0.23
N LYS A 42 -13.35 -10.08 0.90
CA LYS A 42 -13.73 -9.68 2.26
C LYS A 42 -14.89 -8.67 2.30
N GLY A 43 -15.52 -8.38 1.17
CA GLY A 43 -16.63 -7.42 1.07
C GLY A 43 -16.23 -5.97 1.24
N LEU A 44 -14.94 -5.63 1.12
CA LEU A 44 -14.45 -4.27 1.27
C LEU A 44 -14.76 -3.43 0.02
N GLU A 45 -15.01 -2.13 0.23
CA GLU A 45 -14.96 -1.16 -0.86
C GLU A 45 -13.51 -0.99 -1.30
N VAL A 46 -13.25 -1.08 -2.60
CA VAL A 46 -11.90 -0.82 -3.16
C VAL A 46 -11.96 0.34 -4.14
N VAL A 47 -11.19 1.38 -3.86
CA VAL A 47 -10.97 2.55 -4.71
C VAL A 47 -9.61 2.41 -5.39
N CYS A 48 -9.62 2.23 -6.71
CA CYS A 48 -8.41 2.15 -7.53
C CYS A 48 -7.93 3.56 -7.88
N VAL A 49 -6.74 3.94 -7.42
CA VAL A 49 -6.10 5.22 -7.76
C VAL A 49 -5.13 4.99 -8.90
N ILE A 50 -5.48 5.41 -10.11
CA ILE A 50 -4.81 5.04 -11.35
C ILE A 50 -4.13 6.23 -12.04
N ASN A 51 -3.22 5.94 -12.96
CA ASN A 51 -2.81 6.93 -13.96
C ASN A 51 -3.91 6.99 -15.06
N PRO A 52 -4.38 8.18 -15.47
CA PRO A 52 -5.39 8.31 -16.52
C PRO A 52 -5.05 7.56 -17.82
N ILE A 53 -3.77 7.48 -18.17
CA ILE A 53 -3.30 6.78 -19.37
C ILE A 53 -3.59 5.28 -19.35
N ASP A 54 -3.69 4.69 -18.16
CA ASP A 54 -3.90 3.25 -17.96
C ASP A 54 -5.39 2.88 -17.85
N GLU A 55 -6.31 3.85 -17.83
CA GLU A 55 -7.72 3.63 -17.48
C GLU A 55 -8.39 2.59 -18.37
N GLU A 56 -8.22 2.69 -19.69
CA GLU A 56 -8.85 1.75 -20.63
C GLU A 56 -8.40 0.30 -20.39
N LEU A 57 -7.09 0.10 -20.12
CA LEU A 57 -6.54 -1.22 -19.86
C LEU A 57 -7.04 -1.76 -18.50
N ILE A 58 -7.05 -0.92 -17.48
CA ILE A 58 -7.49 -1.29 -16.14
C ILE A 58 -8.96 -1.67 -16.16
N ARG A 59 -9.83 -0.89 -16.81
CA ARG A 59 -11.27 -1.22 -16.91
C ARG A 59 -11.54 -2.55 -17.59
N LYS A 60 -10.72 -2.97 -18.56
CA LYS A 60 -10.85 -4.27 -19.23
C LYS A 60 -10.58 -5.46 -18.31
N SER A 61 -9.86 -5.26 -17.22
CA SER A 61 -9.57 -6.31 -16.24
C SER A 61 -10.76 -6.59 -15.30
N PHE A 62 -11.76 -5.71 -15.29
CA PHE A 62 -12.94 -5.86 -14.43
C PHE A 62 -14.16 -6.36 -15.21
N LYS A 63 -14.95 -7.21 -14.57
CA LYS A 63 -16.25 -7.67 -15.09
C LYS A 63 -17.38 -6.75 -14.67
N ASP A 64 -17.26 -6.13 -13.49
CA ASP A 64 -18.24 -5.26 -12.86
C ASP A 64 -17.70 -3.84 -12.72
N ASP A 65 -18.57 -2.92 -12.29
CA ASP A 65 -18.18 -1.53 -12.04
C ASP A 65 -17.11 -1.45 -10.94
N VAL A 66 -16.03 -0.77 -11.27
CA VAL A 66 -14.91 -0.47 -10.36
C VAL A 66 -14.89 1.01 -10.01
N ILE A 67 -14.64 1.31 -8.74
CA ILE A 67 -14.48 2.69 -8.29
C ILE A 67 -13.05 3.14 -8.64
N ILE A 68 -12.96 4.12 -9.54
CA ILE A 68 -11.69 4.66 -10.01
C ILE A 68 -11.59 6.15 -9.65
N THR A 69 -10.39 6.58 -9.28
CA THR A 69 -9.98 7.97 -9.23
C THR A 69 -8.55 8.11 -9.77
N TYR A 70 -8.14 9.34 -10.11
CA TYR A 70 -6.82 9.55 -10.70
C TYR A 70 -5.80 9.94 -9.63
N GLY A 71 -4.56 9.47 -9.84
CA GLY A 71 -3.42 9.87 -9.04
C GLY A 71 -3.11 11.36 -9.16
N GLY A 72 -2.37 11.86 -8.18
CA GLY A 72 -1.82 13.21 -8.17
C GLY A 72 -0.35 13.23 -8.62
N PRO A 73 0.31 14.41 -8.56
CA PRO A 73 1.72 14.59 -8.91
C PRO A 73 2.70 13.71 -8.11
N ASN A 74 2.29 13.31 -6.91
CA ASN A 74 3.06 12.44 -6.03
C ASN A 74 2.16 11.40 -5.33
N ARG A 75 2.79 10.48 -4.56
CA ARG A 75 2.07 9.42 -3.85
C ARG A 75 1.06 9.99 -2.83
N GLN A 76 1.47 11.00 -2.06
CA GLN A 76 0.63 11.61 -1.03
C GLN A 76 -0.63 12.23 -1.63
N GLU A 77 -0.52 12.96 -2.74
CA GLU A 77 -1.69 13.51 -3.43
C GLU A 77 -2.57 12.44 -4.08
N SER A 78 -1.97 11.35 -4.54
CA SER A 78 -2.71 10.18 -5.02
C SER A 78 -3.57 9.56 -3.92
N VAL A 79 -3.01 9.39 -2.72
CA VAL A 79 -3.76 8.95 -1.53
C VAL A 79 -4.89 9.93 -1.22
N TYR A 80 -4.61 11.23 -1.20
CA TYR A 80 -5.65 12.24 -0.91
C TYR A 80 -6.80 12.22 -1.91
N ASN A 81 -6.52 11.95 -3.19
CA ASN A 81 -7.56 11.78 -4.19
C ASN A 81 -8.41 10.52 -3.92
N GLY A 82 -7.79 9.43 -3.51
CA GLY A 82 -8.50 8.22 -3.06
C GLY A 82 -9.39 8.47 -1.86
N LEU A 83 -8.90 9.21 -0.85
CA LEU A 83 -9.65 9.57 0.35
C LEU A 83 -10.93 10.36 0.03
N LYS A 84 -10.92 11.22 -0.99
CA LYS A 84 -12.11 12.00 -1.39
C LYS A 84 -13.24 11.13 -1.94
N VAL A 85 -12.90 10.01 -2.55
CA VAL A 85 -13.85 9.10 -3.21
C VAL A 85 -14.30 7.95 -2.30
N ALA A 86 -13.42 7.47 -1.43
CA ALA A 86 -13.71 6.40 -0.49
C ALA A 86 -14.88 6.78 0.44
N ARG A 87 -15.78 5.82 0.70
CA ARG A 87 -16.98 6.03 1.53
C ARG A 87 -16.86 5.51 2.95
N GLY A 88 -15.85 4.65 3.21
CA GLY A 88 -15.61 4.08 4.54
C GLY A 88 -15.09 5.09 5.56
N ASP A 89 -15.40 4.85 6.82
CA ASP A 89 -14.92 5.64 7.96
C ASP A 89 -13.49 5.27 8.34
N TYR A 90 -13.10 4.03 7.97
CA TYR A 90 -11.74 3.48 8.14
C TYR A 90 -11.14 3.20 6.77
N ILE A 91 -9.88 3.53 6.64
CA ILE A 91 -9.16 3.43 5.37
C ILE A 91 -7.97 2.49 5.53
N LEU A 92 -7.80 1.61 4.56
CA LEU A 92 -6.60 0.83 4.33
C LEU A 92 -5.93 1.35 3.05
N ILE A 93 -4.70 1.87 3.14
CA ILE A 93 -3.95 2.36 2.00
C ILE A 93 -2.95 1.27 1.60
N HIS A 94 -3.09 0.74 0.37
CA HIS A 94 -2.26 -0.38 -0.10
C HIS A 94 -1.62 -0.10 -1.46
N ASP A 95 -0.34 -0.45 -1.56
CA ASP A 95 0.39 -0.40 -2.83
C ASP A 95 0.00 -1.61 -3.70
N ALA A 96 -0.62 -1.41 -4.85
CA ALA A 96 -0.99 -2.48 -5.78
C ALA A 96 0.19 -3.33 -6.28
N ALA A 97 1.41 -2.84 -6.12
CA ALA A 97 2.64 -3.58 -6.41
C ALA A 97 3.04 -4.60 -5.31
N ARG A 98 2.16 -4.85 -4.33
CA ARG A 98 2.30 -5.92 -3.31
C ARG A 98 1.18 -6.95 -3.48
N PRO A 99 1.25 -7.79 -4.51
CA PRO A 99 0.17 -8.71 -4.86
C PRO A 99 -0.03 -9.84 -3.84
N LEU A 100 1.01 -10.15 -3.06
CA LEU A 100 1.05 -11.33 -2.19
C LEU A 100 0.62 -11.04 -0.74
N ILE A 101 -0.17 -9.96 -0.53
CA ILE A 101 -0.79 -9.74 0.78
C ILE A 101 -1.61 -10.98 1.19
N SER A 102 -1.39 -11.47 2.41
CA SER A 102 -2.11 -12.64 2.90
C SER A 102 -3.53 -12.30 3.37
N GLN A 103 -4.44 -13.27 3.25
CA GLN A 103 -5.80 -13.15 3.78
C GLN A 103 -5.79 -12.91 5.30
N ASN A 104 -4.90 -13.60 6.02
CA ASN A 104 -4.75 -13.44 7.48
C ASN A 104 -4.37 -12.01 7.87
N LEU A 105 -3.45 -11.37 7.11
CA LEU A 105 -3.10 -9.97 7.36
C LEU A 105 -4.30 -9.05 7.13
N ILE A 106 -5.08 -9.28 6.06
CA ILE A 106 -6.29 -8.50 5.78
C ILE A 106 -7.30 -8.66 6.92
N ASP A 107 -7.57 -9.88 7.39
CA ASP A 107 -8.49 -10.15 8.50
C ASP A 107 -8.03 -9.44 9.78
N THR A 108 -6.75 -9.55 10.11
CA THR A 108 -6.15 -8.86 11.27
C THR A 108 -6.35 -7.35 11.18
N LEU A 109 -6.17 -6.76 10.00
CA LEU A 109 -6.33 -5.31 9.81
C LEU A 109 -7.80 -4.87 9.88
N ILE A 110 -8.74 -5.70 9.38
CA ILE A 110 -10.18 -5.44 9.50
C ILE A 110 -10.61 -5.40 10.97
N ASP A 111 -10.17 -6.38 11.75
CA ASP A 111 -10.51 -6.47 13.17
C ASP A 111 -9.93 -5.29 13.96
N LYS A 112 -8.67 -4.96 13.71
CA LYS A 112 -7.96 -3.88 14.42
C LYS A 112 -8.39 -2.48 13.99
N ALA A 113 -8.79 -2.28 12.74
CA ALA A 113 -9.22 -0.98 12.22
C ALA A 113 -10.37 -0.37 13.05
N GLN A 114 -11.24 -1.22 13.63
CA GLN A 114 -12.36 -0.77 14.46
C GLN A 114 -11.92 -0.11 15.78
N SER A 115 -10.70 -0.34 16.25
CA SER A 115 -10.14 0.33 17.43
C SER A 115 -10.00 1.85 17.24
N GLY A 116 -9.93 2.29 15.97
CA GLY A 116 -9.69 3.68 15.61
C GLY A 116 -8.25 4.16 15.78
N LYS A 117 -7.33 3.27 16.21
CA LYS A 117 -5.89 3.56 16.22
C LYS A 117 -5.32 3.51 14.81
N PRO A 118 -4.34 4.38 14.48
CA PRO A 118 -3.53 4.19 13.28
C PRO A 118 -2.76 2.88 13.35
N ILE A 119 -2.64 2.17 12.22
CA ILE A 119 -1.93 0.90 12.15
C ILE A 119 -0.84 0.99 11.08
N LEU A 120 0.38 0.66 11.48
CA LEU A 120 1.52 0.48 10.59
C LEU A 120 1.79 -1.01 10.41
N THR A 121 1.70 -1.52 9.18
CA THR A 121 2.23 -2.84 8.88
C THR A 121 3.72 -2.76 8.61
N TYR A 122 4.48 -3.76 9.06
CA TYR A 122 5.92 -3.72 8.98
C TYR A 122 6.56 -5.10 8.79
N PHE A 123 7.83 -5.11 8.37
CA PHE A 123 8.75 -6.24 8.46
C PHE A 123 9.82 -5.94 9.50
N LYS A 124 10.29 -6.98 10.21
CA LYS A 124 11.48 -6.88 11.04
C LYS A 124 12.74 -6.67 10.20
N CYS A 125 13.67 -5.89 10.72
CA CYS A 125 14.97 -5.74 10.10
C CYS A 125 15.84 -6.98 10.35
N LYS A 126 16.26 -7.68 9.29
CA LYS A 126 17.11 -8.88 9.38
C LYS A 126 18.59 -8.59 9.25
N ASN A 127 18.95 -7.52 8.53
CA ASN A 127 20.33 -7.18 8.25
C ASN A 127 20.93 -6.26 9.32
N THR A 128 22.25 -6.21 9.42
CA THR A 128 22.93 -5.17 10.18
C THR A 128 22.70 -3.81 9.51
N VAL A 129 22.20 -2.84 10.27
CA VAL A 129 21.94 -1.47 9.80
C VAL A 129 23.06 -0.54 10.26
N LYS A 130 23.55 0.27 9.33
CA LYS A 130 24.53 1.30 9.58
C LYS A 130 23.93 2.69 9.29
N SER A 131 24.04 3.62 10.24
CA SER A 131 23.92 5.05 9.95
C SER A 131 25.22 5.57 9.34
N ILE A 132 25.10 6.50 8.39
CA ILE A 132 26.25 7.18 7.77
C ILE A 132 26.16 8.70 7.90
N GLU A 133 25.25 9.20 8.72
CA GLU A 133 24.97 10.63 8.83
C GLU A 133 26.14 11.41 9.43
N LEU A 134 26.70 10.94 10.55
CA LEU A 134 27.82 11.55 11.27
C LEU A 134 29.05 10.64 11.31
N GLY A 135 29.15 9.72 10.36
CA GLY A 135 30.16 8.66 10.33
C GLY A 135 29.46 7.28 10.29
N ILE A 136 30.26 6.19 10.38
CA ILE A 136 29.70 4.85 10.35
C ILE A 136 29.36 4.40 11.77
N GLU A 137 28.06 4.26 12.06
CA GLU A 137 27.53 3.76 13.32
C GLU A 137 26.65 2.53 13.09
N THR A 138 26.78 1.50 13.94
CA THR A 138 25.89 0.34 13.93
C THR A 138 24.65 0.62 14.77
N LEU A 139 23.48 0.61 14.15
CA LEU A 139 22.21 0.76 14.84
C LEU A 139 21.74 -0.60 15.41
N ASN A 140 21.07 -0.55 16.56
CA ASN A 140 20.40 -1.74 17.05
C ASN A 140 19.20 -2.10 16.16
N ARG A 141 19.34 -3.14 15.36
CA ARG A 141 18.31 -3.57 14.39
C ARG A 141 16.99 -3.99 15.04
N ASP A 142 17.00 -4.38 16.32
CA ASP A 142 15.78 -4.79 17.03
C ASP A 142 14.82 -3.60 17.26
N ASN A 143 15.34 -2.38 17.15
CA ASN A 143 14.59 -1.12 17.21
C ASN A 143 14.24 -0.57 15.83
N ILE A 144 14.51 -1.32 14.75
CA ILE A 144 14.31 -0.87 13.38
C ILE A 144 13.32 -1.80 12.67
N ILE A 145 12.31 -1.21 12.06
CA ILE A 145 11.32 -1.91 11.25
C ILE A 145 11.27 -1.32 9.85
N PHE A 146 10.88 -2.12 8.87
CA PHE A 146 10.61 -1.66 7.51
C PHE A 146 9.10 -1.47 7.33
N ALA A 147 8.66 -0.23 7.19
CA ALA A 147 7.28 0.09 6.91
C ALA A 147 6.80 -0.55 5.61
N THR A 148 5.61 -1.14 5.66
CA THR A 148 4.95 -1.72 4.48
C THR A 148 3.51 -1.26 4.40
N THR A 149 2.71 -1.84 3.53
CA THR A 149 1.28 -1.56 3.39
C THR A 149 0.47 -2.87 3.43
N PRO A 150 -0.80 -2.84 3.88
CA PRO A 150 -1.66 -1.65 4.09
C PRO A 150 -1.26 -0.84 5.32
N GLN A 151 -1.41 0.49 5.23
CA GLN A 151 -1.39 1.40 6.39
C GLN A 151 -2.82 1.85 6.66
N CYS A 152 -3.23 1.84 7.93
CA CYS A 152 -4.63 1.97 8.27
C CYS A 152 -4.89 3.10 9.25
N GLY A 153 -6.09 3.68 9.18
CA GLY A 153 -6.53 4.69 10.14
C GLY A 153 -7.92 5.20 9.83
N LYS A 154 -8.41 6.11 10.66
CA LYS A 154 -9.67 6.79 10.39
C LYS A 154 -9.53 7.72 9.18
N LYS A 155 -10.55 7.76 8.33
CA LYS A 155 -10.59 8.64 7.17
C LYS A 155 -10.45 10.11 7.56
N GLU A 156 -11.12 10.54 8.63
CA GLU A 156 -11.05 11.90 9.12
C GLU A 156 -9.63 12.32 9.52
N ASP A 157 -8.88 11.44 10.17
CA ASP A 157 -7.50 11.67 10.58
C ASP A 157 -6.58 11.81 9.35
N PHE A 158 -6.70 10.92 8.37
CA PHE A 158 -5.96 11.06 7.11
C PHE A 158 -6.25 12.39 6.42
N ILE A 159 -7.55 12.75 6.28
CA ILE A 159 -7.93 14.02 5.65
C ILE A 159 -7.34 15.22 6.41
N TYR A 160 -7.39 15.21 7.73
CA TYR A 160 -6.81 16.24 8.57
C TYR A 160 -5.31 16.39 8.33
N CYS A 161 -4.56 15.27 8.43
CA CYS A 161 -3.10 15.26 8.25
C CYS A 161 -2.68 15.70 6.85
N HIS A 162 -3.39 15.24 5.81
CA HIS A 162 -3.11 15.66 4.43
C HIS A 162 -3.33 17.16 4.21
N LYS A 163 -4.37 17.76 4.84
CA LYS A 163 -4.60 19.22 4.77
C LYS A 163 -3.46 19.97 5.44
N LYS A 164 -3.05 19.54 6.65
CA LYS A 164 -1.93 20.14 7.37
C LYS A 164 -0.62 20.03 6.59
N ALA A 165 -0.33 18.88 6.05
CA ALA A 165 0.86 18.66 5.22
C ALA A 165 0.87 19.58 3.98
N LYS A 166 -0.29 19.80 3.36
CA LYS A 166 -0.42 20.72 2.23
C LYS A 166 -0.19 22.18 2.62
N GLU A 167 -0.73 22.62 3.77
CA GLU A 167 -0.51 23.97 4.30
C GLU A 167 0.97 24.25 4.56
N GLU A 168 1.72 23.24 5.04
CA GLU A 168 3.14 23.32 5.37
C GLU A 168 4.08 22.94 4.21
N ASN A 169 3.56 22.57 3.04
CA ASN A 169 4.33 22.00 1.93
C ASN A 169 5.19 20.79 2.35
N PHE A 170 4.69 20.00 3.32
CA PHE A 170 5.36 18.80 3.79
C PHE A 170 5.01 17.60 2.95
N ILE A 171 6.03 16.86 2.48
CA ILE A 171 5.86 15.61 1.76
C ILE A 171 6.36 14.47 2.65
N ALA A 172 5.43 13.62 3.03
CA ALA A 172 5.68 12.44 3.84
C ALA A 172 6.26 11.29 2.99
N THR A 173 7.04 10.43 3.62
CA THR A 173 7.58 9.22 2.97
C THR A 173 6.55 8.11 2.86
N ASP A 174 5.63 8.03 3.83
CA ASP A 174 4.49 7.11 3.86
C ASP A 174 3.29 7.76 4.56
N ASP A 175 2.18 7.01 4.70
CA ASP A 175 0.94 7.59 5.19
C ASP A 175 0.93 7.75 6.72
N ILE A 176 1.63 6.86 7.44
CA ILE A 176 1.72 6.90 8.90
C ILE A 176 2.64 8.02 9.38
N SER A 177 3.67 8.39 8.62
CA SER A 177 4.53 9.53 8.98
C SER A 177 3.78 10.87 9.02
N LEU A 178 2.63 10.97 8.35
CA LEU A 178 1.71 12.10 8.53
C LEU A 178 1.08 12.09 9.92
N PHE A 179 0.71 10.91 10.42
CA PHE A 179 0.15 10.78 11.76
C PHE A 179 1.18 11.07 12.84
N GLU A 180 2.40 10.56 12.68
CA GLU A 180 3.54 10.85 13.58
C GLU A 180 3.77 12.37 13.73
N LYS A 181 3.60 13.12 12.62
CA LYS A 181 3.83 14.56 12.60
C LYS A 181 2.67 15.37 13.14
N TYR A 182 1.42 14.99 12.85
CA TYR A 182 0.25 15.86 13.05
C TYR A 182 -0.76 15.36 14.09
N LEU A 183 -0.61 14.14 14.59
CA LEU A 183 -1.52 13.55 15.57
C LEU A 183 -0.74 13.00 16.77
N ASP A 184 -1.27 13.26 17.96
CA ASP A 184 -0.81 12.63 19.20
C ASP A 184 -1.63 11.35 19.43
N LYS A 185 -1.35 10.33 18.60
CA LYS A 185 -2.02 9.02 18.68
C LYS A 185 -0.99 7.90 18.69
N GLU A 186 -1.21 6.94 19.57
CA GLU A 186 -0.44 5.71 19.57
C GLU A 186 -0.66 4.93 18.25
N ILE A 187 0.44 4.59 17.59
CA ILE A 187 0.42 3.80 16.35
C ILE A 187 0.54 2.32 16.73
N GLU A 188 -0.43 1.54 16.30
CA GLU A 188 -0.41 0.09 16.48
C GLU A 188 0.45 -0.56 15.40
N LEU A 189 1.33 -1.48 15.80
CA LEU A 189 2.22 -2.20 14.90
C LEU A 189 1.65 -3.58 14.58
N VAL A 190 1.60 -3.93 13.28
CA VAL A 190 1.17 -5.25 12.80
C VAL A 190 2.27 -5.83 11.90
N GLU A 191 2.85 -6.94 12.32
CA GLU A 191 3.87 -7.62 11.54
C GLU A 191 3.25 -8.30 10.32
N ALA A 192 3.76 -7.99 9.12
CA ALA A 192 3.40 -8.66 7.88
C ALA A 192 4.38 -9.81 7.59
N ASN A 193 3.91 -10.86 6.88
CA ASN A 193 4.82 -11.85 6.34
C ASN A 193 5.66 -11.26 5.20
N GLU A 194 6.85 -11.80 4.97
CA GLU A 194 7.82 -11.27 4.01
C GLU A 194 7.35 -11.35 2.56
N GLU A 195 6.40 -12.22 2.28
CA GLU A 195 5.77 -12.34 0.95
C GLU A 195 5.01 -11.06 0.56
N ASN A 196 4.61 -10.22 1.52
CA ASN A 196 4.02 -8.92 1.25
C ASN A 196 5.04 -7.87 0.75
N PHE A 197 6.14 -8.31 0.12
CA PHE A 197 7.12 -7.40 -0.47
C PHE A 197 6.57 -6.64 -1.68
N LYS A 198 7.19 -5.50 -1.97
CA LYS A 198 6.80 -4.66 -3.11
C LYS A 198 7.61 -5.05 -4.35
N ILE A 199 6.95 -5.41 -5.43
CA ILE A 199 7.60 -5.62 -6.73
C ILE A 199 8.16 -4.28 -7.21
N THR A 200 9.48 -4.11 -7.16
CA THR A 200 10.20 -2.90 -7.57
C THR A 200 11.27 -3.16 -8.63
N THR A 201 11.78 -4.37 -8.67
CA THR A 201 12.84 -4.83 -9.60
C THR A 201 12.38 -6.06 -10.39
N LYS A 202 13.16 -6.43 -11.41
CA LYS A 202 12.92 -7.69 -12.14
C LYS A 202 13.08 -8.92 -11.25
N ILE A 203 13.99 -8.87 -10.28
CA ILE A 203 14.19 -9.98 -9.31
C ILE A 203 12.94 -10.15 -8.46
N ASP A 204 12.36 -9.07 -7.96
CA ASP A 204 11.11 -9.12 -7.19
C ASP A 204 9.98 -9.76 -8.01
N TYR A 205 9.91 -9.41 -9.29
CA TYR A 205 8.89 -9.96 -10.20
C TYR A 205 9.08 -11.47 -10.44
N GLU A 206 10.30 -11.94 -10.67
CA GLU A 206 10.57 -13.37 -10.82
C GLU A 206 10.30 -14.13 -9.51
N LEU A 207 10.64 -13.55 -8.37
CA LEU A 207 10.32 -14.14 -7.07
C LEU A 207 8.80 -14.24 -6.86
N ALA A 208 8.05 -13.19 -7.20
CA ALA A 208 6.59 -13.21 -7.09
C ALA A 208 5.96 -14.30 -7.95
N LYS A 209 6.47 -14.55 -9.18
CA LYS A 209 6.00 -15.64 -10.03
C LYS A 209 6.18 -17.02 -9.41
N LEU A 210 7.28 -17.23 -8.68
CA LEU A 210 7.52 -18.52 -8.01
C LEU A 210 6.55 -18.72 -6.84
N LEU A 211 6.30 -17.67 -6.07
CA LEU A 211 5.46 -17.74 -4.88
C LEU A 211 3.97 -17.92 -5.22
N VAL A 212 3.44 -17.22 -6.24
CA VAL A 212 2.03 -17.38 -6.66
C VAL A 212 1.72 -18.80 -7.10
N LYS A 213 2.63 -19.46 -7.81
CA LYS A 213 2.45 -20.87 -8.21
C LYS A 213 2.41 -21.85 -7.03
N GLY A 214 2.99 -21.48 -5.91
CA GLY A 214 2.97 -22.28 -4.68
C GLY A 214 1.62 -22.22 -3.96
N GLU A 215 0.91 -21.07 -4.01
CA GLU A 215 -0.41 -20.88 -3.36
C GLU A 215 -1.52 -21.77 -3.98
N GLU A 216 -1.37 -22.26 -5.23
CA GLU A 216 -2.36 -23.14 -5.89
C GLU A 216 -2.19 -24.63 -5.54
N ASN A 217 -1.10 -25.01 -4.89
CA ASN A 217 -0.76 -26.42 -4.59
C ASN A 217 -0.93 -26.79 -3.11
N ASP A 218 -1.33 -25.87 -2.25
CA ASP A 218 -1.66 -26.09 -0.83
C ASP A 218 -3.17 -25.90 -0.58
#